data_9c80fd0bfcd7add160f95f918d84e0fe
#
_entry.id   9c80fd0bfcd7add160f95f918d84e0fe
#
_cell.length_a   1.000
_cell.length_b   1.000
_cell.length_c   1.000
_cell.angle_alpha   90.00
_cell.angle_beta   90.00
_cell.angle_gamma   90.00
#
_symmetry.space_group_name_H-M   'P 1'
#
loop_
_entity.id
_entity.type
_entity.pdbx_description
1 polymer ?
#
loop_
_entity_poly.entity_id
_entity_poly.type
_entity_poly.pdbx_seq_one_letter_code
_entity_poly.pdbx_strand_id
1 'polypeptide(L)'
;MLRGKKEPTIIHTDQGSVYSSKAYNELIQDSNLVRSMAQAGKPTDNPVNEALNGWIKEELFIDFRLEECRTRDAVKDVLCRYVDFYNRQRPCFAIGYDTPDNYCKRFYRGELEKKDTFSKRILTKEPKFVQKRKDTEK
;
A
#
# COMPACT_ATOMS: atom_id res chain seq x y z
N MET A 1 8.21 10.69 -6.15
CA MET A 1 7.06 10.53 -7.05
C MET A 1 5.78 11.26 -6.61
N LEU A 2 5.64 11.70 -5.38
CA LEU A 2 4.47 12.44 -4.86
C LEU A 2 4.65 13.97 -4.79
N ARG A 3 5.87 14.47 -5.07
CA ARG A 3 6.15 15.92 -5.10
C ARG A 3 5.60 16.52 -6.39
N GLY A 4 4.67 17.46 -6.30
CA GLY A 4 4.14 18.24 -7.42
C GLY A 4 2.69 18.01 -7.80
N LYS A 5 1.93 17.13 -7.12
CA LYS A 5 0.48 17.02 -7.32
C LYS A 5 -0.23 18.18 -6.63
N LYS A 6 -1.14 18.85 -7.33
CA LYS A 6 -1.99 19.91 -6.77
C LYS A 6 -3.03 19.38 -5.79
N GLU A 7 -3.46 18.12 -5.95
CA GLU A 7 -4.44 17.46 -5.10
C GLU A 7 -3.78 16.59 -4.04
N PRO A 8 -4.31 16.52 -2.82
CA PRO A 8 -3.77 15.70 -1.76
C PRO A 8 -3.86 14.20 -2.14
N THR A 9 -2.81 13.46 -1.80
CA THR A 9 -2.79 12.01 -1.99
C THR A 9 -3.17 11.32 -0.69
N ILE A 10 -4.15 10.42 -0.73
CA ILE A 10 -4.56 9.65 0.44
C ILE A 10 -3.56 8.50 0.66
N ILE A 11 -3.01 8.43 1.88
CA ILE A 11 -2.26 7.27 2.36
C ILE A 11 -3.15 6.49 3.33
N HIS A 12 -3.46 5.24 2.97
CA HIS A 12 -4.19 4.33 3.84
C HIS A 12 -3.23 3.37 4.54
N THR A 13 -3.28 3.32 5.88
CA THR A 13 -2.42 2.46 6.72
C THR A 13 -3.25 1.71 7.75
N ASP A 14 -2.68 0.67 8.34
CA ASP A 14 -3.18 0.11 9.59
C ASP A 14 -2.82 1.02 10.79
N GLN A 15 -3.14 0.57 12.01
CA GLN A 15 -2.81 1.26 13.26
C GLN A 15 -1.48 0.77 13.88
N GLY A 16 -0.58 0.22 13.08
CA GLY A 16 0.73 -0.23 13.54
C GLY A 16 1.51 0.88 14.27
N SER A 17 2.37 0.50 15.20
CA SER A 17 3.15 1.42 16.05
C SER A 17 4.00 2.39 15.24
N VAL A 18 4.52 1.97 14.08
CA VAL A 18 5.29 2.82 13.17
C VAL A 18 4.43 3.97 12.66
N TYR A 19 3.21 3.68 12.18
CA TYR A 19 2.30 4.68 11.63
C TYR A 19 1.64 5.56 12.69
N SER A 20 1.69 5.15 13.97
CA SER A 20 1.23 5.93 15.12
C SER A 20 2.32 6.76 15.74
N SER A 21 3.57 6.63 15.29
CA SER A 21 4.72 7.32 15.83
C SER A 21 4.67 8.83 15.58
N LYS A 22 5.28 9.62 16.47
CA LYS A 22 5.41 11.07 16.33
C LYS A 22 6.13 11.45 15.02
N ALA A 23 7.25 10.79 14.74
CA ALA A 23 8.03 11.04 13.52
C ALA A 23 7.22 10.82 12.23
N TYR A 24 6.38 9.77 12.18
CA TYR A 24 5.52 9.55 11.03
C TYR A 24 4.43 10.62 10.89
N ASN A 25 3.84 11.05 12.01
CA ASN A 25 2.82 12.11 11.99
C ASN A 25 3.41 13.46 11.52
N GLU A 26 4.60 13.82 11.97
CA GLU A 26 5.32 15.01 11.51
C GLU A 26 5.60 14.94 9.99
N LEU A 27 6.09 13.79 9.50
CA LEU A 27 6.34 13.58 8.07
C LEU A 27 5.07 13.76 7.20
N ILE A 28 3.92 13.29 7.68
CA ILE A 28 2.63 13.45 6.98
C ILE A 28 2.18 14.90 6.99
N GLN A 29 2.31 15.62 8.12
CA GLN A 29 1.91 17.03 8.23
C GLN A 29 2.71 17.93 7.29
N ASP A 30 4.01 17.66 7.11
CA ASP A 30 4.89 18.42 6.21
C ASP A 30 4.72 18.05 4.72
N SER A 31 3.81 17.13 4.41
CA SER A 31 3.59 16.62 3.07
C SER A 31 2.17 16.91 2.58
N ASN A 32 1.96 16.88 1.25
CA ASN A 32 0.61 16.97 0.66
C ASN A 32 -0.10 15.60 0.72
N LEU A 33 -0.12 14.97 1.91
CA LEU A 33 -0.70 13.66 2.16
C LEU A 33 -1.86 13.77 3.14
N VAL A 34 -2.94 13.04 2.85
CA VAL A 34 -4.07 12.87 3.77
C VAL A 34 -4.03 11.45 4.32
N ARG A 35 -4.03 11.33 5.63
CA ARG A 35 -3.99 10.03 6.30
C ARG A 35 -5.39 9.43 6.40
N SER A 36 -5.50 8.18 6.00
CA SER A 36 -6.63 7.29 6.27
C SER A 36 -6.13 6.08 7.05
N MET A 37 -6.87 5.62 8.05
CA MET A 37 -6.46 4.48 8.88
C MET A 37 -7.54 3.41 8.87
N ALA A 38 -7.13 2.15 8.75
CA ALA A 38 -7.98 1.00 8.99
C ALA A 38 -8.45 0.98 10.45
N GLN A 39 -9.63 0.43 10.71
CA GLN A 39 -10.13 0.28 12.08
C GLN A 39 -9.34 -0.81 12.81
N ALA A 40 -8.96 -0.56 14.08
CA ALA A 40 -8.25 -1.54 14.89
C ALA A 40 -9.02 -2.87 14.97
N GLY A 41 -8.31 -3.98 14.76
CA GLY A 41 -8.88 -5.33 14.84
C GLY A 41 -9.78 -5.74 13.67
N LYS A 42 -9.76 -5.00 12.55
CA LYS A 42 -10.48 -5.39 11.32
C LYS A 42 -9.50 -5.62 10.17
N PRO A 43 -8.97 -6.85 10.02
CA PRO A 43 -8.08 -7.20 8.91
C PRO A 43 -8.76 -7.08 7.53
N THR A 44 -10.09 -7.06 7.48
CA THR A 44 -10.87 -6.91 6.24
C THR A 44 -10.74 -5.54 5.58
N ASP A 45 -10.17 -4.54 6.26
CA ASP A 45 -10.06 -3.19 5.72
C ASP A 45 -8.88 -3.04 4.76
N ASN A 46 -7.92 -3.98 4.77
CA ASN A 46 -6.75 -3.92 3.89
C ASN A 46 -6.22 -5.31 3.43
N PRO A 47 -7.09 -6.22 2.94
CA PRO A 47 -6.74 -7.61 2.63
C PRO A 47 -5.68 -7.70 1.50
N VAL A 48 -5.67 -6.74 0.58
CA VAL A 48 -4.72 -6.72 -0.55
C VAL A 48 -3.31 -6.46 -0.05
N ASN A 49 -3.14 -5.52 0.88
CA ASN A 49 -1.83 -5.23 1.48
C ASN A 49 -1.34 -6.37 2.37
N GLU A 50 -2.23 -7.04 3.09
CA GLU A 50 -1.86 -8.19 3.91
C GLU A 50 -1.36 -9.35 3.05
N ALA A 51 -2.07 -9.68 1.96
CA ALA A 51 -1.64 -10.69 1.01
C ALA A 51 -0.30 -10.31 0.35
N LEU A 52 -0.16 -9.06 -0.09
CA LEU A 52 1.07 -8.55 -0.69
C LEU A 52 2.25 -8.61 0.28
N ASN A 53 2.05 -8.21 1.53
CA ASN A 53 3.08 -8.29 2.57
C ASN A 53 3.49 -9.73 2.86
N GLY A 54 2.56 -10.69 2.79
CA GLY A 54 2.86 -12.11 2.90
C GLY A 54 3.83 -12.57 1.81
N TRP A 55 3.51 -12.28 0.55
CA TRP A 55 4.36 -12.65 -0.59
C TRP A 55 5.72 -11.95 -0.56
N ILE A 56 5.76 -10.66 -0.24
CA ILE A 56 7.03 -9.91 -0.12
C ILE A 56 7.93 -10.54 0.94
N LYS A 57 7.37 -10.91 2.09
CA LYS A 57 8.13 -11.58 3.14
C LYS A 57 8.67 -12.92 2.68
N GLU A 58 7.83 -13.75 2.06
CA GLU A 58 8.23 -15.05 1.55
C GLU A 58 9.37 -14.92 0.53
N GLU A 59 9.25 -14.07 -0.47
CA GLU A 59 10.29 -13.82 -1.47
C GLU A 59 11.57 -13.28 -0.84
N LEU A 60 11.47 -12.32 0.12
CA LEU A 60 12.64 -11.77 0.80
C LEU A 60 13.42 -12.83 1.62
N PHE A 61 12.70 -13.72 2.30
CA PHE A 61 13.33 -14.72 3.13
C PHE A 61 13.85 -15.92 2.32
N ILE A 62 13.08 -16.41 1.35
CA ILE A 62 13.41 -17.60 0.56
C ILE A 62 14.37 -17.25 -0.58
N ASP A 63 13.98 -16.31 -1.46
CA ASP A 63 14.73 -16.05 -2.69
C ASP A 63 15.90 -15.09 -2.48
N PHE A 64 15.71 -14.09 -1.63
CA PHE A 64 16.73 -13.08 -1.34
C PHE A 64 17.53 -13.34 -0.08
N ARG A 65 17.21 -14.40 0.69
CA ARG A 65 17.92 -14.86 1.88
C ARG A 65 18.18 -13.75 2.91
N LEU A 66 17.15 -12.94 3.17
CA LEU A 66 17.26 -11.79 4.10
C LEU A 66 17.74 -12.24 5.50
N GLU A 67 17.40 -13.43 5.94
CA GLU A 67 17.78 -14.00 7.24
C GLU A 67 19.30 -14.25 7.39
N GLU A 68 20.03 -14.38 6.29
CA GLU A 68 21.48 -14.54 6.29
C GLU A 68 22.23 -13.23 6.56
N CYS A 69 21.55 -12.10 6.46
CA CYS A 69 22.13 -10.78 6.67
C CYS A 69 22.52 -10.58 8.14
N ARG A 70 23.79 -10.26 8.41
CA ARG A 70 24.34 -10.04 9.76
C ARG A 70 24.54 -8.57 10.10
N THR A 71 24.44 -7.68 9.12
CA THR A 71 24.62 -6.24 9.30
C THR A 71 23.44 -5.45 8.73
N ARG A 72 23.24 -4.23 9.24
CA ARG A 72 22.22 -3.34 8.76
C ARG A 72 22.42 -2.98 7.27
N ASP A 73 23.66 -2.80 6.85
CA ASP A 73 23.98 -2.46 5.46
C ASP A 73 23.65 -3.62 4.52
N ALA A 74 23.99 -4.86 4.91
CA ALA A 74 23.60 -6.05 4.15
C ALA A 74 22.06 -6.17 4.00
N VAL A 75 21.30 -5.92 5.05
CA VAL A 75 19.83 -5.87 4.98
C VAL A 75 19.36 -4.79 4.00
N LYS A 76 19.94 -3.61 4.07
CA LYS A 76 19.61 -2.50 3.16
C LYS A 76 19.88 -2.87 1.70
N ASP A 77 21.01 -3.49 1.42
CA ASP A 77 21.38 -3.90 0.06
C ASP A 77 20.44 -4.98 -0.48
N VAL A 78 20.04 -5.94 0.34
CA VAL A 78 19.04 -6.95 -0.03
C VAL A 78 17.71 -6.28 -0.34
N LEU A 79 17.23 -5.37 0.50
CA LEU A 79 15.99 -4.65 0.27
C LEU A 79 16.04 -3.80 -1.00
N CYS A 80 17.13 -3.11 -1.28
CA CYS A 80 17.29 -2.34 -2.53
C CYS A 80 17.23 -3.25 -3.76
N ARG A 81 17.92 -4.39 -3.74
CA ARG A 81 17.87 -5.37 -4.85
C ARG A 81 16.46 -5.94 -5.02
N TYR A 82 15.78 -6.25 -3.92
CA TYR A 82 14.41 -6.75 -3.98
C TYR A 82 13.45 -5.72 -4.58
N VAL A 83 13.54 -4.45 -4.19
CA VAL A 83 12.70 -3.38 -4.74
C VAL A 83 12.94 -3.21 -6.25
N ASP A 84 14.18 -3.30 -6.71
CA ASP A 84 14.51 -3.26 -8.14
C ASP A 84 13.93 -4.47 -8.88
N PHE A 85 14.11 -5.67 -8.35
CA PHE A 85 13.52 -6.90 -8.87
C PHE A 85 12.00 -6.80 -8.95
N TYR A 86 11.34 -6.43 -7.87
CA TYR A 86 9.88 -6.32 -7.78
C TYR A 86 9.31 -5.36 -8.84
N ASN A 87 9.95 -4.22 -9.01
CA ASN A 87 9.42 -3.18 -9.91
C ASN A 87 9.77 -3.43 -11.38
N ARG A 88 10.90 -4.08 -11.70
CA ARG A 88 11.41 -4.14 -13.07
C ARG A 88 11.50 -5.53 -13.67
N GLN A 89 11.49 -6.56 -12.84
CA GLN A 89 11.72 -7.93 -13.32
C GLN A 89 10.59 -8.88 -12.96
N ARG A 90 9.96 -8.70 -11.79
CA ARG A 90 8.92 -9.58 -11.29
C ARG A 90 7.62 -9.38 -12.09
N PRO A 91 7.12 -10.44 -12.82
CA PRO A 91 5.84 -10.34 -13.50
C PRO A 91 4.69 -10.33 -12.48
N CYS A 92 3.73 -9.44 -12.68
CA CYS A 92 2.57 -9.31 -11.80
C CYS A 92 1.30 -9.75 -12.54
N PHE A 93 0.66 -10.81 -12.08
CA PHE A 93 -0.56 -11.37 -12.68
C PHE A 93 -1.68 -10.32 -12.77
N ALA A 94 -1.87 -9.51 -11.73
CA ALA A 94 -2.95 -8.52 -11.66
C ALA A 94 -2.89 -7.44 -12.75
N ILE A 95 -1.72 -7.25 -13.36
CA ILE A 95 -1.49 -6.29 -14.45
C ILE A 95 -1.09 -6.98 -15.76
N GLY A 96 -1.52 -8.24 -15.94
CA GLY A 96 -1.32 -8.99 -17.17
C GLY A 96 0.12 -9.50 -17.36
N TYR A 97 0.77 -9.91 -16.27
CA TYR A 97 2.16 -10.38 -16.24
C TYR A 97 3.19 -9.31 -16.64
N ASP A 98 2.78 -8.06 -16.68
CA ASP A 98 3.70 -6.95 -16.84
C ASP A 98 4.43 -6.65 -15.52
N THR A 99 5.51 -5.88 -15.58
CA THR A 99 6.17 -5.38 -14.37
C THR A 99 5.53 -4.07 -13.92
N PRO A 100 5.52 -3.76 -12.60
CA PRO A 100 4.95 -2.50 -12.11
C PRO A 100 5.51 -1.25 -12.79
N ASP A 101 6.82 -1.22 -13.05
CA ASP A 101 7.49 -0.08 -13.67
C ASP A 101 7.09 0.10 -15.14
N ASN A 102 7.01 -1.01 -15.91
CA ASN A 102 6.58 -0.97 -17.30
C ASN A 102 5.10 -0.61 -17.42
N TYR A 103 4.23 -1.23 -16.60
CA TYR A 103 2.81 -0.89 -16.55
C TYR A 103 2.58 0.60 -16.25
N CYS A 104 3.30 1.14 -15.28
CA CYS A 104 3.24 2.56 -14.91
C CYS A 104 3.66 3.46 -16.09
N LYS A 105 4.75 3.12 -16.79
CA LYS A 105 5.20 3.87 -17.96
C LYS A 105 4.17 3.85 -19.10
N ARG A 106 3.60 2.69 -19.39
CA ARG A 106 2.54 2.53 -20.41
C ARG A 106 1.29 3.33 -20.06
N PHE A 107 0.89 3.32 -18.78
CA PHE A 107 -0.23 4.12 -18.30
C PHE A 107 0.00 5.63 -18.54
N TYR A 108 1.17 6.15 -18.19
CA TYR A 108 1.46 7.58 -18.39
C TYR A 108 1.64 7.98 -19.86
N ARG A 109 1.92 7.02 -20.75
CA ARG A 109 1.93 7.25 -22.21
C ARG A 109 0.53 7.20 -22.83
N GLY A 110 -0.50 6.88 -22.05
CA GLY A 110 -1.87 6.74 -22.55
C GLY A 110 -2.14 5.43 -23.31
N GLU A 111 -1.26 4.44 -23.18
CA GLU A 111 -1.41 3.13 -23.82
C GLU A 111 -2.40 2.22 -23.08
N LEU A 112 -2.77 2.57 -21.85
CA LEU A 112 -3.66 1.80 -21.00
C LEU A 112 -4.86 2.63 -20.58
N GLU A 113 -6.04 2.03 -20.68
CA GLU A 113 -7.26 2.66 -20.20
C GLU A 113 -7.32 2.66 -18.67
N LYS A 114 -7.82 3.78 -18.12
CA LYS A 114 -8.11 3.87 -16.68
C LYS A 114 -9.30 2.97 -16.36
N LYS A 115 -9.06 1.86 -15.65
CA LYS A 115 -10.12 0.96 -15.19
C LYS A 115 -10.78 1.55 -13.95
N ASP A 116 -12.06 1.90 -14.06
CA ASP A 116 -12.88 2.23 -12.90
C ASP A 116 -13.50 0.94 -12.34
N THR A 117 -12.85 0.39 -11.31
CA THR A 117 -13.34 -0.82 -10.62
C THR A 117 -14.45 -0.51 -9.61
N PHE A 118 -14.78 0.77 -9.40
CA PHE A 118 -15.74 1.22 -8.41
C PHE A 118 -17.09 1.64 -9.00
N SER A 119 -17.19 1.87 -10.31
CA SER A 119 -18.41 2.31 -11.00
C SER A 119 -19.63 1.41 -10.76
N LYS A 120 -19.40 0.12 -10.48
CA LYS A 120 -20.46 -0.87 -10.17
C LYS A 120 -20.70 -1.10 -8.68
N ARG A 121 -19.97 -0.43 -7.78
CA ARG A 121 -20.20 -0.57 -6.33
C ARG A 121 -21.39 0.28 -5.90
N ILE A 122 -22.41 -0.40 -5.38
CA ILE A 122 -23.48 0.25 -4.64
C ILE A 122 -22.89 0.60 -3.27
N LEU A 123 -22.55 1.87 -3.08
CA LEU A 123 -22.17 2.37 -1.77
C LEU A 123 -23.42 2.50 -0.93
N THR A 124 -23.49 1.83 0.22
CA THR A 124 -24.52 2.08 1.22
C THR A 124 -24.38 3.52 1.70
N LYS A 125 -25.47 4.29 1.68
CA LYS A 125 -25.47 5.72 2.05
C LYS A 125 -24.93 6.01 3.45
N GLU A 126 -24.98 5.01 4.36
CA GLU A 126 -24.46 5.13 5.72
C GLU A 126 -23.48 3.99 6.02
N PRO A 127 -22.27 4.29 6.50
CA PRO A 127 -21.31 3.28 6.95
C PRO A 127 -21.90 2.46 8.11
N LYS A 128 -21.75 1.14 8.08
CA LYS A 128 -22.29 0.22 9.11
C LYS A 128 -21.88 0.56 10.55
N PHE A 129 -20.73 1.22 10.75
CA PHE A 129 -20.28 1.61 12.10
C PHE A 129 -20.98 2.86 12.64
N VAL A 130 -21.54 3.74 11.79
CA VAL A 130 -22.33 4.89 12.21
C VAL A 130 -23.69 4.44 12.72
N GLN A 131 -24.27 3.39 12.14
CA GLN A 131 -25.53 2.81 12.61
C GLN A 131 -25.41 2.22 14.03
N LYS A 132 -24.27 1.58 14.35
CA LYS A 132 -24.05 1.03 15.71
C LYS A 132 -23.93 2.08 16.82
N ARG A 133 -23.52 3.32 16.50
CA ARG A 133 -23.47 4.40 17.50
C ARG A 133 -24.83 4.98 17.85
N LYS A 134 -25.79 4.96 16.92
CA LYS A 134 -27.16 5.43 17.18
C LYS A 134 -27.95 4.47 18.08
N ASP A 135 -27.60 3.17 18.05
CA ASP A 135 -28.28 2.15 18.87
C ASP A 135 -27.76 2.07 20.32
N THR A 136 -26.65 2.77 20.64
CA THR A 136 -26.06 2.77 22.00
C THR A 136 -26.48 4.00 22.82
N GLU A 137 -27.20 4.95 22.23
CA GLU A 137 -27.69 6.15 22.91
C GLU A 137 -29.21 6.10 23.23
N LYS A 138 -29.78 4.87 23.35
CA LYS A 138 -31.14 4.67 23.83
C LYS A 138 -31.17 3.94 25.17
#